data_9d2e186ea075762aef519d68609f3c1c
#
_entry.id   9d2e186ea075762aef519d68609f3c1c
#
_cell.length_a   1.000
_cell.length_b   1.000
_cell.length_c   1.000
_cell.angle_alpha   90.00
_cell.angle_beta   90.00
_cell.angle_gamma   90.00
#
_symmetry.space_group_name_H-M   'P 1'
#
loop_
_entity.id
_entity.type
_entity.pdbx_description
1 polymer ?
#
loop_
_entity_poly.entity_id
_entity_poly.type
_entity_poly.pdbx_seq_one_letter_code
_entity_poly.pdbx_strand_id
1 'polypeptide(L)'
;KHSARAQVGGEFKSAEVLGFQESTDLNTSISGVSFKIPVSSTSTNDEVRDYKVVNSFFNTMISTEFITGKIISIDENGQGKLSINMNGQGLDKVFKWEMDETTKEIYIKTSIDVLNWGAKSSLDALNEVCLEQHTGPDGKNVLWPNVDITVIVDL
;
A
#
# COMPACT_ATOMS: atom_id res chain seq x y z
N LYS A 1 2.54 -4.61 -14.57
CA LYS A 1 3.75 -4.60 -15.39
C LYS A 1 3.42 -4.80 -16.87
N HIS A 2 4.33 -4.42 -17.77
CA HIS A 2 4.26 -4.36 -19.23
C HIS A 2 2.94 -3.83 -19.82
N SER A 3 2.86 -3.64 -21.13
CA SER A 3 1.71 -3.02 -21.81
C SER A 3 0.36 -3.74 -21.58
N ALA A 4 0.38 -5.05 -21.35
CA ALA A 4 -0.82 -5.85 -21.03
C ALA A 4 -1.36 -5.64 -19.60
N ARG A 5 -0.77 -4.74 -18.79
CA ARG A 5 -1.14 -4.46 -17.39
C ARG A 5 -1.23 -5.71 -16.50
N ALA A 6 -0.34 -6.69 -16.69
CA ALA A 6 -0.31 -7.85 -15.83
C ALA A 6 -0.08 -7.44 -14.37
N GLN A 7 -1.01 -7.81 -13.51
CA GLN A 7 -0.93 -7.54 -12.07
C GLN A 7 0.12 -8.42 -11.40
N VAL A 8 0.73 -7.90 -10.36
CA VAL A 8 1.57 -8.64 -9.42
C VAL A 8 1.06 -8.31 -8.03
N GLY A 9 0.66 -9.33 -7.29
CA GLY A 9 0.22 -9.20 -5.91
C GLY A 9 1.37 -9.38 -4.92
N GLY A 10 1.18 -8.85 -3.73
CA GLY A 10 2.07 -9.02 -2.59
C GLY A 10 1.40 -8.50 -1.33
N GLU A 11 2.06 -8.69 -0.22
CA GLU A 11 1.62 -8.25 1.09
C GLU A 11 2.78 -7.69 1.91
N PHE A 12 2.48 -6.94 2.94
CA PHE A 12 3.40 -6.65 4.02
C PHE A 12 3.07 -7.60 5.19
N LYS A 13 4.03 -8.41 5.60
CA LYS A 13 3.83 -9.42 6.66
C LYS A 13 3.84 -8.85 8.08
N SER A 14 4.14 -7.57 8.23
CA SER A 14 4.22 -6.91 9.52
C SER A 14 3.66 -5.49 9.43
N ALA A 15 2.89 -5.12 10.43
CA ALA A 15 2.42 -3.76 10.66
C ALA A 15 2.29 -3.52 12.16
N GLU A 16 2.73 -2.37 12.62
CA GLU A 16 2.45 -1.88 13.97
C GLU A 16 1.22 -0.97 13.88
N VAL A 17 0.24 -1.21 14.72
CA VAL A 17 -1.02 -0.45 14.77
C VAL A 17 -1.21 0.10 16.17
N LEU A 18 -1.46 1.40 16.29
CA LEU A 18 -1.61 2.10 17.56
C LEU A 18 -2.87 2.96 17.55
N GLY A 19 -3.46 3.12 18.74
CA GLY A 19 -4.57 4.06 18.95
C GLY A 19 -5.96 3.46 18.73
N PHE A 20 -6.08 2.15 18.56
CA PHE A 20 -7.38 1.47 18.57
C PHE A 20 -8.06 1.66 19.94
N GLN A 21 -9.35 1.93 19.92
CA GLN A 21 -10.18 2.10 21.11
C GLN A 21 -11.36 1.12 21.07
N GLU A 22 -11.59 0.40 22.17
CA GLU A 22 -12.79 -0.43 22.30
C GLU A 22 -14.03 0.47 22.36
N SER A 23 -14.92 0.35 21.37
CA SER A 23 -16.18 1.07 21.29
C SER A 23 -17.18 0.30 20.45
N THR A 24 -18.46 0.49 20.71
CA THR A 24 -19.55 -0.01 19.85
C THR A 24 -19.73 0.87 18.61
N ASP A 25 -19.18 2.07 18.62
CA ASP A 25 -19.14 2.97 17.48
C ASP A 25 -17.83 2.81 16.71
N LEU A 26 -17.91 2.35 15.47
CA LEU A 26 -16.77 2.06 14.62
C LEU A 26 -15.90 3.31 14.37
N ASN A 27 -16.51 4.48 14.19
CA ASN A 27 -15.76 5.71 13.99
C ASN A 27 -14.91 6.04 15.23
N THR A 28 -15.45 5.85 16.42
CA THR A 28 -14.70 6.02 17.67
C THR A 28 -13.57 5.01 17.79
N SER A 29 -13.81 3.76 17.37
CA SER A 29 -12.82 2.68 17.51
C SER A 29 -11.59 2.91 16.63
N ILE A 30 -11.76 3.38 15.41
CA ILE A 30 -10.68 3.41 14.40
C ILE A 30 -10.25 4.79 13.93
N SER A 31 -11.02 5.86 14.19
CA SER A 31 -10.53 7.21 13.90
C SER A 31 -9.33 7.55 14.80
N GLY A 32 -8.27 8.01 14.17
CA GLY A 32 -7.02 8.31 14.87
C GLY A 32 -6.07 7.13 15.01
N VAL A 33 -6.47 5.91 14.62
CA VAL A 33 -5.56 4.77 14.54
C VAL A 33 -4.43 5.10 13.58
N SER A 34 -3.21 4.93 14.04
CA SER A 34 -1.99 5.08 13.24
C SER A 34 -1.39 3.71 12.93
N PHE A 35 -0.71 3.63 11.80
CA PHE A 35 -0.02 2.44 11.37
C PHE A 35 1.41 2.74 10.93
N LYS A 36 2.28 1.75 11.13
CA LYS A 36 3.68 1.77 10.72
C LYS A 36 4.04 0.42 10.12
N ILE A 37 4.38 0.40 8.84
CA ILE A 37 4.64 -0.81 8.06
C ILE A 37 6.10 -0.81 7.65
N PRO A 38 6.94 -1.74 8.12
CA PRO A 38 8.31 -1.87 7.66
C PRO A 38 8.31 -2.36 6.21
N VAL A 39 8.96 -1.62 5.30
CA VAL A 39 9.05 -2.02 3.88
C VAL A 39 9.82 -3.33 3.71
N SER A 40 10.69 -3.66 4.65
CA SER A 40 11.41 -4.94 4.70
C SER A 40 10.49 -6.15 4.88
N SER A 41 9.23 -5.95 5.27
CA SER A 41 8.22 -7.02 5.40
C SER A 41 7.49 -7.34 4.10
N THR A 42 7.87 -6.72 2.98
CA THR A 42 7.33 -7.01 1.65
C THR A 42 7.47 -8.49 1.31
N SER A 43 6.38 -9.10 0.87
CA SER A 43 6.35 -10.47 0.36
C SER A 43 5.46 -10.58 -0.87
N THR A 44 6.02 -11.07 -1.95
CA THR A 44 5.33 -11.37 -3.21
C THR A 44 5.34 -12.87 -3.53
N ASN A 45 5.70 -13.70 -2.53
CA ASN A 45 5.98 -15.13 -2.68
C ASN A 45 7.13 -15.43 -3.67
N ASP A 46 8.05 -14.49 -3.83
CA ASP A 46 9.24 -14.59 -4.67
C ASP A 46 10.35 -13.74 -4.03
N GLU A 47 11.29 -14.39 -3.37
CA GLU A 47 12.37 -13.73 -2.60
C GLU A 47 13.24 -12.80 -3.46
N VAL A 48 13.46 -13.15 -4.74
CA VAL A 48 14.23 -12.31 -5.66
C VAL A 48 13.47 -11.03 -5.99
N ARG A 49 12.17 -11.14 -6.18
CA ARG A 49 11.30 -9.97 -6.41
C ARG A 49 11.22 -9.12 -5.14
N ASP A 50 11.03 -9.72 -3.98
CA ASP A 50 10.97 -9.03 -2.69
C ASP A 50 12.24 -8.22 -2.46
N TYR A 51 13.41 -8.83 -2.69
CA TYR A 51 14.69 -8.13 -2.62
C TYR A 51 14.75 -6.93 -3.57
N LYS A 52 14.31 -7.07 -4.83
CA LYS A 52 14.28 -5.97 -5.81
C LYS A 52 13.33 -4.86 -5.41
N VAL A 53 12.14 -5.19 -4.90
CA VAL A 53 11.17 -4.20 -4.43
C VAL A 53 11.74 -3.41 -3.25
N VAL A 54 12.27 -4.07 -2.25
CA VAL A 54 12.84 -3.40 -1.07
C VAL A 54 14.06 -2.56 -1.44
N ASN A 55 15.03 -3.13 -2.18
CA ASN A 55 16.33 -2.51 -2.39
C ASN A 55 16.39 -1.57 -3.61
N SER A 56 15.43 -1.63 -4.52
CA SER A 56 15.39 -0.71 -5.67
C SER A 56 14.24 0.29 -5.57
N PHE A 57 13.01 -0.17 -5.27
CA PHE A 57 11.87 0.74 -5.19
C PHE A 57 11.87 1.56 -3.88
N PHE A 58 11.80 0.89 -2.73
CA PHE A 58 11.72 1.59 -1.46
C PHE A 58 13.03 2.27 -1.05
N ASN A 59 14.17 1.64 -1.31
CA ASN A 59 15.47 2.21 -0.96
C ASN A 59 15.83 3.47 -1.76
N THR A 60 15.18 3.70 -2.90
CA THR A 60 15.31 4.94 -3.68
C THR A 60 14.46 6.08 -3.12
N MET A 61 13.46 5.76 -2.30
CA MET A 61 12.62 6.76 -1.63
C MET A 61 13.34 7.46 -0.49
N ILE A 62 12.96 8.71 -0.23
CA ILE A 62 13.48 9.50 0.88
C ILE A 62 12.93 8.93 2.20
N SER A 63 13.84 8.52 3.11
CA SER A 63 13.53 8.10 4.48
C SER A 63 12.34 7.13 4.58
N THR A 64 12.26 6.14 3.68
CA THR A 64 11.14 5.21 3.62
C THR A 64 11.56 3.80 4.02
N GLU A 65 12.11 3.64 5.23
CA GLU A 65 12.22 2.34 5.89
C GLU A 65 10.85 1.82 6.34
N PHE A 66 9.92 2.76 6.56
CA PHE A 66 8.55 2.49 6.96
C PHE A 66 7.58 3.32 6.11
N ILE A 67 6.48 2.70 5.71
CA ILE A 67 5.27 3.41 5.29
C ILE A 67 4.49 3.69 6.56
N THR A 68 4.11 4.93 6.79
CA THR A 68 3.30 5.30 7.96
C THR A 68 2.01 5.97 7.53
N GLY A 69 1.04 5.98 8.41
CA GLY A 69 -0.21 6.68 8.14
C GLY A 69 -1.13 6.71 9.33
N LYS A 70 -2.31 7.30 9.11
CA LYS A 70 -3.33 7.47 10.13
C LYS A 70 -4.70 7.45 9.50
N ILE A 71 -5.65 6.78 10.11
CA ILE A 71 -7.07 6.89 9.76
C ILE A 71 -7.59 8.21 10.31
N ILE A 72 -8.04 9.10 9.42
CA ILE A 72 -8.55 10.43 9.76
C ILE A 72 -10.01 10.33 10.18
N SER A 73 -10.80 9.61 9.39
CA SER A 73 -12.24 9.42 9.63
C SER A 73 -12.74 8.17 8.92
N ILE A 74 -13.84 7.66 9.43
CA ILE A 74 -14.64 6.61 8.80
C ILE A 74 -16.11 6.99 9.00
N ASP A 75 -16.97 6.70 8.04
CA ASP A 75 -18.39 6.95 8.11
C ASP A 75 -19.21 5.66 7.99
N GLU A 76 -20.48 5.73 8.32
CA GLU A 76 -21.41 4.60 8.27
C GLU A 76 -21.82 4.21 6.83
N ASN A 77 -21.45 5.04 5.84
CA ASN A 77 -21.78 4.82 4.43
C ASN A 77 -20.73 4.00 3.66
N GLY A 78 -19.79 3.39 4.37
CA GLY A 78 -18.75 2.58 3.77
C GLY A 78 -17.59 3.39 3.18
N GLN A 79 -17.38 4.64 3.64
CA GLN A 79 -16.27 5.48 3.21
C GLN A 79 -15.44 5.96 4.39
N GLY A 80 -14.23 6.37 4.10
CA GLY A 80 -13.33 6.98 5.07
C GLY A 80 -12.19 7.71 4.39
N LYS A 81 -11.39 8.36 5.22
CA LYS A 81 -10.19 9.08 4.80
C LYS A 81 -9.01 8.65 5.66
N LEU A 82 -7.87 8.44 5.04
CA LEU A 82 -6.61 8.16 5.72
C LEU A 82 -5.47 9.01 5.12
N SER A 83 -4.44 9.24 5.90
CA SER A 83 -3.17 9.78 5.40
C SER A 83 -2.16 8.64 5.19
N ILE A 84 -1.34 8.75 4.15
CA ILE A 84 -0.23 7.84 3.88
C ILE A 84 1.03 8.67 3.71
N ASN A 85 2.08 8.31 4.45
CA ASN A 85 3.39 8.94 4.37
C ASN A 85 4.41 7.95 3.80
N MET A 86 5.05 8.33 2.73
CA MET A 86 6.22 7.67 2.12
C MET A 86 6.97 8.66 1.25
N ASN A 87 8.22 8.40 0.94
CA ASN A 87 9.08 9.26 0.14
C ASN A 87 9.11 10.73 0.63
N GLY A 88 9.10 10.93 1.96
CA GLY A 88 9.11 12.25 2.58
C GLY A 88 7.83 13.08 2.39
N GLN A 89 6.74 12.48 1.90
CA GLN A 89 5.48 13.16 1.63
C GLN A 89 4.30 12.45 2.30
N GLY A 90 3.38 13.24 2.87
CA GLY A 90 2.11 12.76 3.40
C GLY A 90 0.94 13.20 2.53
N LEU A 91 0.10 12.29 2.10
CA LEU A 91 -1.08 12.58 1.30
C LEU A 91 -2.32 11.89 1.87
N ASP A 92 -3.44 12.60 1.82
CA ASP A 92 -4.75 12.07 2.17
C ASP A 92 -5.35 11.27 1.02
N LYS A 93 -5.95 10.14 1.36
CA LYS A 93 -6.67 9.28 0.41
C LYS A 93 -8.02 8.91 0.97
N VAL A 94 -9.03 8.90 0.11
CA VAL A 94 -10.33 8.31 0.40
C VAL A 94 -10.23 6.80 0.21
N PHE A 95 -10.84 6.05 1.11
CA PHE A 95 -11.01 4.60 1.00
C PHE A 95 -12.48 4.21 1.09
N LYS A 96 -12.78 3.00 0.62
CA LYS A 96 -14.04 2.31 0.89
C LYS A 96 -13.82 1.23 1.93
N TRP A 97 -14.85 0.96 2.73
CA TRP A 97 -14.78 -0.15 3.68
C TRP A 97 -16.10 -0.94 3.67
N GLU A 98 -15.99 -2.19 4.02
CA GLU A 98 -17.11 -3.11 4.22
C GLU A 98 -16.76 -4.06 5.38
N MET A 99 -17.79 -4.51 6.11
CA MET A 99 -17.65 -5.49 7.19
C MET A 99 -18.27 -6.80 6.76
N ASP A 100 -17.54 -7.89 6.94
CA ASP A 100 -18.10 -9.23 6.88
C ASP A 100 -18.73 -9.56 8.24
N GLU A 101 -20.05 -9.62 8.28
CA GLU A 101 -20.82 -9.90 9.51
C GLU A 101 -20.57 -11.31 10.07
N THR A 102 -20.10 -12.24 9.24
CA THR A 102 -19.83 -13.63 9.62
C THR A 102 -18.47 -13.77 10.29
N THR A 103 -17.43 -13.20 9.67
CA THR A 103 -16.05 -13.27 10.16
C THR A 103 -15.69 -12.13 11.12
N LYS A 104 -16.49 -11.05 11.12
CA LYS A 104 -16.22 -9.79 11.84
C LYS A 104 -14.98 -9.06 11.35
N GLU A 105 -14.54 -9.35 10.15
CA GLU A 105 -13.43 -8.66 9.51
C GLU A 105 -13.91 -7.39 8.81
N ILE A 106 -13.10 -6.33 8.89
CA ILE A 106 -13.29 -5.11 8.12
C ILE A 106 -12.31 -5.11 6.96
N TYR A 107 -12.81 -4.89 5.76
CA TYR A 107 -12.03 -4.75 4.53
C TYR A 107 -11.96 -3.28 4.15
N ILE A 108 -10.79 -2.69 4.18
CA ILE A 108 -10.53 -1.31 3.75
C ILE A 108 -9.84 -1.37 2.39
N LYS A 109 -10.39 -0.70 1.38
CA LYS A 109 -9.92 -0.73 0.00
C LYS A 109 -9.65 0.67 -0.53
N THR A 110 -8.50 0.88 -1.13
CA THR A 110 -8.15 2.12 -1.83
C THR A 110 -7.18 1.83 -2.97
N SER A 111 -7.03 2.79 -3.87
CA SER A 111 -6.02 2.75 -4.95
C SER A 111 -5.17 4.00 -4.88
N ILE A 112 -3.88 3.84 -5.08
CA ILE A 112 -2.92 4.93 -5.13
C ILE A 112 -2.18 4.95 -6.46
N ASP A 113 -1.71 6.14 -6.84
CA ASP A 113 -0.68 6.34 -7.84
C ASP A 113 0.59 6.81 -7.12
N VAL A 114 1.64 6.00 -7.13
CA VAL A 114 2.87 6.30 -6.38
C VAL A 114 3.60 7.54 -6.91
N LEU A 115 3.29 8.00 -8.11
CA LEU A 115 3.81 9.26 -8.66
C LEU A 115 3.33 10.48 -7.87
N ASN A 116 2.18 10.39 -7.20
CA ASN A 116 1.70 11.45 -6.33
C ASN A 116 2.63 11.69 -5.12
N TRP A 117 3.39 10.67 -4.72
CA TRP A 117 4.45 10.78 -3.71
C TRP A 117 5.84 11.06 -4.32
N GLY A 118 5.90 11.51 -5.58
CA GLY A 118 7.16 11.79 -6.26
C GLY A 118 8.05 10.57 -6.51
N ALA A 119 7.47 9.35 -6.52
CA ALA A 119 8.22 8.09 -6.58
C ALA A 119 8.62 7.66 -8.00
N LYS A 120 8.77 8.60 -8.94
CA LYS A 120 9.19 8.27 -10.31
C LYS A 120 10.56 7.59 -10.34
N SER A 121 11.53 8.13 -9.60
CA SER A 121 12.88 7.54 -9.53
C SER A 121 12.86 6.13 -8.96
N SER A 122 11.96 5.85 -8.00
CA SER A 122 11.76 4.52 -7.43
C SER A 122 11.19 3.53 -8.44
N LEU A 123 10.21 3.98 -9.24
CA LEU A 123 9.68 3.18 -10.34
C LEU A 123 10.74 2.88 -11.41
N ASP A 124 11.52 3.89 -11.78
CA ASP A 124 12.59 3.75 -12.77
C ASP A 124 13.65 2.76 -12.28
N ALA A 125 14.07 2.86 -11.02
CA ALA A 125 15.04 1.94 -10.42
C ALA A 125 14.54 0.49 -10.37
N LEU A 126 13.26 0.27 -9.99
CA LEU A 126 12.67 -1.06 -10.02
C LEU A 126 12.52 -1.58 -11.45
N ASN A 127 12.14 -0.71 -12.38
CA ASN A 127 11.99 -1.08 -13.78
C ASN A 127 13.32 -1.51 -14.41
N GLU A 128 14.41 -0.85 -14.05
CA GLU A 128 15.76 -1.18 -14.54
C GLU A 128 16.20 -2.58 -14.10
N VAL A 129 16.02 -2.93 -12.82
CA VAL A 129 16.42 -4.26 -12.30
C VAL A 129 15.45 -5.38 -12.69
N CYS A 130 14.30 -5.05 -13.28
CA CYS A 130 13.27 -5.98 -13.72
C CYS A 130 12.96 -5.85 -15.24
N LEU A 131 13.88 -5.34 -16.03
CA LEU A 131 13.64 -4.97 -17.42
C LEU A 131 12.97 -6.09 -18.24
N GLU A 132 13.49 -7.31 -18.15
CA GLU A 132 12.93 -8.46 -18.86
C GLU A 132 11.49 -8.77 -18.43
N GLN A 133 11.24 -8.75 -17.11
CA GLN A 133 9.92 -9.04 -16.54
C GLN A 133 8.89 -7.95 -16.82
N HIS A 134 9.34 -6.73 -17.13
CA HIS A 134 8.48 -5.59 -17.44
C HIS A 134 8.34 -5.33 -18.94
N THR A 135 9.06 -6.08 -19.78
CA THR A 135 8.93 -6.03 -21.23
C THR A 135 7.84 -6.99 -21.68
N GLY A 136 6.84 -6.46 -22.38
CA GLY A 136 5.71 -7.23 -22.88
C GLY A 136 6.02 -7.94 -24.20
N PRO A 137 5.07 -8.77 -24.69
CA PRO A 137 5.21 -9.45 -25.99
C PRO A 137 5.35 -8.50 -27.18
N ASP A 138 4.93 -7.24 -27.02
CA ASP A 138 5.07 -6.15 -27.99
C ASP A 138 6.44 -5.45 -27.92
N GLY A 139 7.37 -5.95 -27.11
CA GLY A 139 8.70 -5.39 -26.90
C GLY A 139 8.72 -4.09 -26.09
N LYS A 140 7.57 -3.62 -25.58
CA LYS A 140 7.50 -2.41 -24.76
C LYS A 140 7.73 -2.72 -23.31
N ASN A 141 8.65 -1.95 -22.69
CA ASN A 141 8.94 -2.00 -21.28
C ASN A 141 8.08 -0.97 -20.54
N VAL A 142 7.23 -1.42 -19.62
CA VAL A 142 6.34 -0.57 -18.84
C VAL A 142 6.17 -1.09 -17.43
N LEU A 143 6.35 -0.22 -16.44
CA LEU A 143 5.93 -0.43 -15.05
C LEU A 143 4.89 0.63 -14.69
N TRP A 144 3.70 0.17 -14.33
CA TRP A 144 2.58 1.04 -14.01
C TRP A 144 2.67 1.54 -12.56
N PRO A 145 2.35 2.81 -12.29
CA PRO A 145 2.48 3.41 -10.96
C PRO A 145 1.29 3.12 -10.04
N ASN A 146 0.25 2.48 -10.55
CA ASN A 146 -1.00 2.26 -9.82
C ASN A 146 -0.89 1.03 -8.92
N VAL A 147 -1.31 1.18 -7.67
CA VAL A 147 -1.33 0.13 -6.66
C VAL A 147 -2.72 0.09 -6.00
N ASP A 148 -3.37 -1.06 -6.07
CA ASP A 148 -4.58 -1.35 -5.31
C ASP A 148 -4.19 -1.91 -3.94
N ILE A 149 -4.79 -1.36 -2.89
CA ILE A 149 -4.48 -1.70 -1.50
C ILE A 149 -5.74 -2.24 -0.83
N THR A 150 -5.60 -3.38 -0.18
CA THR A 150 -6.62 -3.94 0.72
C THR A 150 -5.98 -4.14 2.09
N VAL A 151 -6.64 -3.62 3.12
CA VAL A 151 -6.30 -3.88 4.52
C VAL A 151 -7.42 -4.70 5.13
N ILE A 152 -7.08 -5.77 5.82
CA ILE A 152 -8.01 -6.62 6.55
C ILE A 152 -7.76 -6.39 8.04
N VAL A 153 -8.81 -6.05 8.77
CA VAL A 153 -8.77 -5.80 10.21
C VAL A 153 -9.70 -6.79 10.90
N ASP A 154 -9.16 -7.60 11.77
CA ASP A 154 -9.91 -8.47 12.69
C ASP A 154 -10.36 -7.64 13.90
N LEU A 155 -11.66 -7.70 14.25
CA LEU A 155 -12.26 -6.99 15.39
C LEU A 155 -12.38 -7.90 16.62
#